data_bbdbcbad653a41e13aec31e84ed39c8e
#
_entry.id   bbdbcbad653a41e13aec31e84ed39c8e
#
_cell.length_a   1.000
_cell.length_b   1.000
_cell.length_c   1.000
_cell.angle_alpha   90.00
_cell.angle_beta   90.00
_cell.angle_gamma   90.00
#
_symmetry.space_group_name_H-M   'P 1'
#
loop_
_entity.id
_entity.type
_entity.pdbx_description
1 polymer ?
#
loop_
_entity_poly.entity_id
_entity_poly.type
_entity_poly.pdbx_seq_one_letter_code
_entity_poly.pdbx_strand_id
1 'polypeptide(L)'
;MKAGNIIEKIDGQEITPESDYSVLLNGKARKKTLVTLYNPQTKERWEEVVVPVSNGVMSDLLYARWVKQRAADVDKWSNGRLGYVHIESMGDDSFRSVYSDILGKYNNREGIVIDTRFNGGGRLHEDIEILFSGKKYFTQVVRGREACDMPSRRWNKTEYHGAVRG
;
A
#
# COMPACT_ATOMS: atom_id res chain seq x y z
N MET A 1 18.89 -5.31 -12.86
CA MET A 1 18.03 -6.51 -12.67
C MET A 1 16.59 -6.19 -13.03
N LYS A 2 15.90 -7.08 -13.77
CA LYS A 2 14.48 -6.94 -14.17
C LYS A 2 13.75 -8.26 -13.93
N ALA A 3 12.42 -8.21 -13.83
CA ALA A 3 11.62 -9.42 -13.75
C ALA A 3 11.85 -10.30 -15.01
N GLY A 4 12.01 -11.60 -14.80
CA GLY A 4 12.36 -12.57 -15.84
C GLY A 4 13.85 -12.86 -15.98
N ASN A 5 14.75 -12.09 -15.32
CA ASN A 5 16.15 -12.46 -15.23
C ASN A 5 16.33 -13.58 -14.19
N ILE A 6 17.26 -14.47 -14.46
CA ILE A 6 17.65 -15.59 -13.58
C ILE A 6 18.89 -15.19 -12.80
N ILE A 7 18.89 -15.41 -11.50
CA ILE A 7 20.08 -15.26 -10.66
C ILE A 7 20.83 -16.58 -10.68
N GLU A 8 22.03 -16.60 -11.25
CA GLU A 8 22.84 -17.82 -11.36
C GLU A 8 23.84 -17.94 -10.19
N LYS A 9 24.36 -16.80 -9.68
CA LYS A 9 25.32 -16.81 -8.55
C LYS A 9 25.05 -15.66 -7.58
N ILE A 10 25.39 -15.88 -6.31
CA ILE A 10 25.40 -14.88 -5.24
C ILE A 10 26.80 -14.87 -4.60
N ASP A 11 27.51 -13.74 -4.66
CA ASP A 11 28.91 -13.59 -4.23
C ASP A 11 29.83 -14.74 -4.74
N GLY A 12 29.65 -15.08 -6.02
CA GLY A 12 30.42 -16.12 -6.69
C GLY A 12 29.94 -17.57 -6.44
N GLN A 13 29.04 -17.78 -5.47
CA GLN A 13 28.48 -19.12 -5.19
C GLN A 13 27.33 -19.42 -6.15
N GLU A 14 27.41 -20.56 -6.82
CA GLU A 14 26.42 -20.99 -7.82
C GLU A 14 25.13 -21.47 -7.19
N ILE A 15 24.00 -21.11 -7.79
CA ILE A 15 22.67 -21.59 -7.42
C ILE A 15 22.32 -22.78 -8.33
N THR A 16 22.23 -23.96 -7.74
CA THR A 16 21.76 -25.19 -8.41
C THR A 16 20.34 -25.50 -8.01
N PRO A 17 19.64 -26.40 -8.72
CA PRO A 17 18.29 -26.83 -8.33
C PRO A 17 18.18 -27.37 -6.90
N GLU A 18 19.29 -27.91 -6.37
CA GLU A 18 19.37 -28.47 -5.00
C GLU A 18 19.77 -27.40 -3.97
N SER A 19 20.17 -26.22 -4.40
CA SER A 19 20.63 -25.15 -3.51
C SER A 19 19.47 -24.46 -2.83
N ASP A 20 19.54 -24.32 -1.50
CA ASP A 20 18.72 -23.33 -0.81
C ASP A 20 19.38 -21.94 -0.93
N TYR A 21 18.94 -21.16 -1.91
CA TYR A 21 19.47 -19.81 -2.14
C TYR A 21 19.28 -18.86 -0.94
N SER A 22 18.34 -19.15 -0.03
CA SER A 22 18.11 -18.32 1.16
C SER A 22 19.30 -18.39 2.12
N VAL A 23 19.99 -19.51 2.17
CA VAL A 23 21.23 -19.66 2.94
C VAL A 23 22.31 -18.69 2.44
N LEU A 24 22.42 -18.51 1.12
CA LEU A 24 23.38 -17.59 0.50
C LEU A 24 23.09 -16.11 0.81
N LEU A 25 21.85 -15.79 1.21
CA LEU A 25 21.40 -14.46 1.57
C LEU A 25 21.43 -14.20 3.09
N ASN A 26 21.72 -15.21 3.90
CA ASN A 26 21.78 -15.06 5.35
C ASN A 26 22.81 -13.98 5.76
N GLY A 27 22.37 -13.04 6.60
CA GLY A 27 23.20 -11.95 7.11
C GLY A 27 23.60 -10.91 6.06
N LYS A 28 23.02 -10.91 4.84
CA LYS A 28 23.34 -9.98 3.75
C LYS A 28 22.36 -8.79 3.65
N ALA A 29 21.33 -8.77 4.45
CA ALA A 29 20.41 -7.63 4.48
C ALA A 29 21.17 -6.31 4.73
N ARG A 30 20.92 -5.29 3.89
CA ARG A 30 21.60 -3.98 3.89
C ARG A 30 23.09 -4.02 3.53
N LYS A 31 23.62 -5.13 3.04
CA LYS A 31 25.03 -5.24 2.59
C LYS A 31 25.08 -5.36 1.06
N LYS A 32 26.10 -4.76 0.47
CA LYS A 32 26.37 -4.93 -0.96
C LYS A 32 26.65 -6.40 -1.25
N THR A 33 25.96 -6.98 -2.20
CA THR A 33 26.03 -8.38 -2.59
C THR A 33 26.14 -8.46 -4.10
N LEU A 34 27.13 -9.18 -4.59
CA LEU A 34 27.33 -9.39 -6.03
C LEU A 34 26.39 -10.49 -6.50
N VAL A 35 25.64 -10.25 -7.56
CA VAL A 35 24.80 -11.26 -8.21
C VAL A 35 25.18 -11.42 -9.66
N THR A 36 25.29 -12.66 -10.12
CA THR A 36 25.44 -12.99 -11.54
C THR A 36 24.07 -13.29 -12.10
N LEU A 37 23.71 -12.60 -13.15
CA LEU A 37 22.39 -12.61 -13.78
C LEU A 37 22.47 -13.17 -15.19
N TYR A 38 21.43 -13.88 -15.58
CA TYR A 38 21.19 -14.39 -16.94
C TYR A 38 19.85 -13.93 -17.46
N ASN A 39 19.85 -13.39 -18.67
CA ASN A 39 18.62 -13.07 -19.39
C ASN A 39 18.31 -14.20 -20.40
N PRO A 40 17.26 -14.99 -20.19
CA PRO A 40 16.92 -16.11 -21.10
C PRO A 40 16.47 -15.66 -22.49
N GLN A 41 16.03 -14.41 -22.65
CA GLN A 41 15.59 -13.87 -23.95
C GLN A 41 16.77 -13.41 -24.80
N THR A 42 17.71 -12.64 -24.22
CA THR A 42 18.90 -12.12 -24.94
C THR A 42 20.09 -13.05 -24.84
N LYS A 43 20.04 -14.05 -23.95
CA LYS A 43 21.14 -14.98 -23.62
C LYS A 43 22.39 -14.29 -23.03
N GLU A 44 22.25 -13.07 -22.58
CA GLU A 44 23.31 -12.28 -21.96
C GLU A 44 23.48 -12.67 -20.50
N ARG A 45 24.74 -12.60 -20.03
CA ARG A 45 25.14 -12.72 -18.63
C ARG A 45 25.87 -11.48 -18.20
N TRP A 46 25.57 -11.00 -16.99
CA TRP A 46 26.30 -9.87 -16.40
C TRP A 46 26.30 -9.98 -14.89
N GLU A 47 27.11 -9.16 -14.26
CA GLU A 47 27.17 -9.03 -12.82
C GLU A 47 26.61 -7.68 -12.38
N GLU A 48 25.91 -7.67 -11.27
CA GLU A 48 25.31 -6.47 -10.69
C GLU A 48 25.44 -6.50 -9.17
N VAL A 49 25.78 -5.37 -8.56
CA VAL A 49 25.80 -5.24 -7.11
C VAL A 49 24.43 -4.82 -6.63
N VAL A 50 23.80 -5.64 -5.81
CA VAL A 50 22.49 -5.38 -5.20
C VAL A 50 22.62 -5.24 -3.69
N VAL A 51 21.60 -4.68 -3.06
CA VAL A 51 21.50 -4.61 -1.59
C VAL A 51 20.24 -5.38 -1.17
N PRO A 52 20.39 -6.63 -0.69
CA PRO A 52 19.26 -7.40 -0.20
C PRO A 52 18.54 -6.71 0.95
N VAL A 53 17.23 -6.88 1.02
CA VAL A 53 16.41 -6.37 2.12
C VAL A 53 16.07 -7.50 3.10
N SER A 54 15.68 -7.14 4.32
CA SER A 54 15.15 -8.12 5.28
C SER A 54 13.76 -8.62 4.87
N ASN A 55 13.34 -9.76 5.40
CA ASN A 55 12.01 -10.31 5.17
C ASN A 55 10.89 -9.33 5.59
N GLY A 56 11.08 -8.58 6.69
CA GLY A 56 10.13 -7.56 7.11
C GLY A 56 9.98 -6.48 6.03
N VAL A 57 11.07 -5.89 5.56
CA VAL A 57 11.04 -4.88 4.48
C VAL A 57 10.45 -5.46 3.19
N MET A 58 10.74 -6.73 2.88
CA MET A 58 10.14 -7.39 1.71
C MET A 58 8.62 -7.51 1.85
N SER A 59 8.14 -7.89 3.04
CA SER A 59 6.70 -7.96 3.33
C SER A 59 6.02 -6.60 3.18
N ASP A 60 6.64 -5.53 3.71
CA ASP A 60 6.13 -4.16 3.57
C ASP A 60 6.06 -3.73 2.10
N LEU A 61 7.08 -4.05 1.30
CA LEU A 61 7.10 -3.76 -0.14
C LEU A 61 6.03 -4.55 -0.91
N LEU A 62 5.82 -5.82 -0.56
CA LEU A 62 4.78 -6.66 -1.16
C LEU A 62 3.39 -6.13 -0.82
N TYR A 63 3.18 -5.75 0.43
CA TYR A 63 1.94 -5.12 0.89
C TYR A 63 1.67 -3.81 0.14
N ALA A 64 2.64 -2.90 0.11
CA ALA A 64 2.50 -1.62 -0.60
C ALA A 64 2.19 -1.82 -2.10
N ARG A 65 2.83 -2.80 -2.74
CA ARG A 65 2.54 -3.18 -4.13
C ARG A 65 1.11 -3.70 -4.28
N TRP A 66 0.65 -4.54 -3.37
CA TRP A 66 -0.71 -5.08 -3.40
C TRP A 66 -1.76 -3.96 -3.26
N VAL A 67 -1.60 -3.04 -2.30
CA VAL A 67 -2.49 -1.89 -2.12
C VAL A 67 -2.52 -1.02 -3.39
N LYS A 68 -1.32 -0.71 -3.94
CA LYS A 68 -1.20 0.09 -5.16
C LYS A 68 -1.91 -0.57 -6.35
N GLN A 69 -1.81 -1.88 -6.49
CA GLN A 69 -2.47 -2.62 -7.56
C GLN A 69 -3.99 -2.60 -7.39
N ARG A 70 -4.50 -2.83 -6.17
CA ARG A 70 -5.96 -2.74 -5.89
C ARG A 70 -6.51 -1.35 -6.15
N ALA A 71 -5.78 -0.30 -5.76
CA ALA A 71 -6.16 1.07 -6.08
C ALA A 71 -6.22 1.32 -7.60
N ALA A 72 -5.26 0.81 -8.35
CA ALA A 72 -5.25 0.92 -9.82
C ALA A 72 -6.39 0.13 -10.47
N ASP A 73 -6.71 -1.06 -9.94
CA ASP A 73 -7.83 -1.87 -10.43
C ASP A 73 -9.18 -1.14 -10.21
N VAL A 74 -9.39 -0.57 -9.01
CA VAL A 74 -10.60 0.21 -8.70
C VAL A 74 -10.71 1.45 -9.58
N ASP A 75 -9.62 2.20 -9.76
CA ASP A 75 -9.58 3.37 -10.64
C ASP A 75 -9.96 2.99 -12.07
N LYS A 76 -9.35 1.93 -12.60
CA LYS A 76 -9.62 1.41 -13.95
C LYS A 76 -11.07 0.95 -14.13
N TRP A 77 -11.59 0.12 -13.20
CA TRP A 77 -12.92 -0.45 -13.33
C TRP A 77 -14.04 0.57 -13.12
N SER A 78 -13.77 1.60 -12.34
CA SER A 78 -14.71 2.71 -12.13
C SER A 78 -14.57 3.86 -13.12
N ASN A 79 -13.65 3.77 -14.08
CA ASN A 79 -13.29 4.88 -14.97
C ASN A 79 -12.91 6.16 -14.17
N GLY A 80 -12.15 6.00 -13.10
CA GLY A 80 -11.71 7.09 -12.26
C GLY A 80 -12.76 7.66 -11.32
N ARG A 81 -13.94 7.05 -11.20
CA ARG A 81 -15.03 7.57 -10.37
C ARG A 81 -14.86 7.24 -8.89
N LEU A 82 -14.25 6.11 -8.58
CA LEU A 82 -14.05 5.63 -7.20
C LEU A 82 -12.59 5.77 -6.77
N GLY A 83 -12.39 6.10 -5.49
CA GLY A 83 -11.12 5.96 -4.80
C GLY A 83 -11.02 4.61 -4.09
N TYR A 84 -9.83 4.26 -3.60
CA TYR A 84 -9.58 3.03 -2.86
C TYR A 84 -8.67 3.31 -1.68
N VAL A 85 -9.07 2.87 -0.49
CA VAL A 85 -8.25 2.88 0.71
C VAL A 85 -8.24 1.50 1.35
N HIS A 86 -7.08 1.09 1.87
CA HIS A 86 -6.93 -0.12 2.66
C HIS A 86 -6.62 0.24 4.11
N ILE A 87 -7.34 -0.37 5.04
CA ILE A 87 -7.16 -0.19 6.48
C ILE A 87 -6.44 -1.42 7.02
N GLU A 88 -5.11 -1.37 7.08
CA GLU A 88 -4.26 -2.46 7.54
C GLU A 88 -4.43 -2.78 9.03
N SER A 89 -4.58 -1.73 9.82
CA SER A 89 -4.80 -1.84 11.27
C SER A 89 -5.66 -0.69 11.77
N MET A 90 -6.29 -0.87 12.93
CA MET A 90 -7.09 0.15 13.59
C MET A 90 -6.21 0.98 14.55
N GLY A 91 -5.12 1.57 14.01
CA GLY A 91 -4.18 2.44 14.72
C GLY A 91 -3.98 3.78 14.02
N ASP A 92 -3.33 4.73 14.72
CA ASP A 92 -3.17 6.12 14.28
C ASP A 92 -2.51 6.27 12.92
N ASP A 93 -1.50 5.47 12.61
CA ASP A 93 -0.78 5.56 11.33
C ASP A 93 -1.68 5.17 10.15
N SER A 94 -2.45 4.09 10.31
CA SER A 94 -3.45 3.69 9.32
C SER A 94 -4.53 4.75 9.14
N PHE A 95 -5.00 5.35 10.24
CA PHE A 95 -6.00 6.42 10.18
C PHE A 95 -5.48 7.65 9.44
N ARG A 96 -4.26 8.10 9.77
CA ARG A 96 -3.64 9.26 9.10
C ARG A 96 -3.49 9.02 7.60
N SER A 97 -3.10 7.81 7.20
CA SER A 97 -2.98 7.43 5.79
C SER A 97 -4.35 7.49 5.10
N VAL A 98 -5.35 6.83 5.66
CA VAL A 98 -6.73 6.82 5.13
C VAL A 98 -7.31 8.24 5.06
N TYR A 99 -7.16 9.02 6.11
CA TYR A 99 -7.60 10.40 6.19
C TYR A 99 -6.96 11.28 5.11
N SER A 100 -5.64 11.16 4.94
CA SER A 100 -4.90 11.88 3.91
C SER A 100 -5.34 11.50 2.50
N ASP A 101 -5.52 10.20 2.25
CA ASP A 101 -5.95 9.71 0.94
C ASP A 101 -7.39 10.15 0.60
N ILE A 102 -8.31 10.08 1.55
CA ILE A 102 -9.72 10.41 1.33
C ILE A 102 -9.91 11.90 1.12
N LEU A 103 -9.37 12.72 2.01
CA LEU A 103 -9.56 14.18 1.95
C LEU A 103 -8.59 14.89 1.00
N GLY A 104 -7.50 14.23 0.61
CA GLY A 104 -6.54 14.73 -0.36
C GLY A 104 -6.70 14.07 -1.72
N LYS A 105 -6.09 12.92 -1.90
CA LYS A 105 -5.97 12.20 -3.18
C LYS A 105 -7.32 11.89 -3.84
N TYR A 106 -8.33 11.54 -3.06
CA TYR A 106 -9.63 11.08 -3.54
C TYR A 106 -10.77 12.06 -3.29
N ASN A 107 -10.50 13.28 -2.84
CA ASN A 107 -11.55 14.23 -2.47
C ASN A 107 -12.51 14.60 -3.63
N ASN A 108 -12.06 14.45 -4.87
CA ASN A 108 -12.85 14.72 -6.08
C ASN A 108 -13.53 13.47 -6.66
N ARG A 109 -13.39 12.29 -6.02
CA ARG A 109 -14.06 11.06 -6.45
C ARG A 109 -15.53 11.05 -6.02
N GLU A 110 -16.34 10.28 -6.71
CA GLU A 110 -17.77 10.13 -6.40
C GLU A 110 -18.02 9.24 -5.19
N GLY A 111 -17.10 8.32 -4.91
CA GLY A 111 -17.18 7.39 -3.79
C GLY A 111 -15.82 6.77 -3.47
N ILE A 112 -15.77 6.01 -2.37
CA ILE A 112 -14.58 5.32 -1.87
C ILE A 112 -14.89 3.84 -1.66
N VAL A 113 -13.98 2.98 -2.10
CA VAL A 113 -13.93 1.57 -1.71
C VAL A 113 -13.02 1.46 -0.49
N ILE A 114 -13.58 1.00 0.63
CA ILE A 114 -12.86 0.77 1.88
C ILE A 114 -12.59 -0.72 1.98
N ASP A 115 -11.33 -1.09 1.96
CA ASP A 115 -10.87 -2.48 2.06
C ASP A 115 -10.29 -2.73 3.46
N THR A 116 -10.90 -3.65 4.20
CA THR A 116 -10.46 -4.04 5.55
C THR A 116 -9.95 -5.47 5.60
N ARG A 117 -9.70 -6.10 4.46
CA ARG A 117 -9.14 -7.46 4.43
C ARG A 117 -7.78 -7.47 5.10
N PHE A 118 -7.52 -8.54 5.86
CA PHE A 118 -6.27 -8.72 6.62
C PHE A 118 -6.02 -7.64 7.70
N ASN A 119 -7.06 -6.91 8.13
CA ASN A 119 -6.93 -5.94 9.21
C ASN A 119 -6.52 -6.63 10.51
N GLY A 120 -5.48 -6.11 11.15
CA GLY A 120 -4.93 -6.65 12.41
C GLY A 120 -5.70 -6.26 13.68
N GLY A 121 -6.79 -5.48 13.56
CA GLY A 121 -7.56 -4.96 14.69
C GLY A 121 -7.01 -3.66 15.28
N GLY A 122 -7.60 -3.22 16.40
CA GLY A 122 -7.27 -1.97 17.11
C GLY A 122 -8.51 -1.23 17.60
N ARG A 123 -8.37 0.08 17.90
CA ARG A 123 -9.44 0.87 18.52
C ARG A 123 -9.83 2.14 17.75
N LEU A 124 -9.72 2.11 16.43
CA LEU A 124 -9.95 3.30 15.58
C LEU A 124 -11.35 3.38 14.99
N HIS A 125 -12.26 2.51 15.41
CA HIS A 125 -13.60 2.40 14.84
C HIS A 125 -14.43 3.70 14.98
N GLU A 126 -14.30 4.41 16.11
CA GLU A 126 -15.01 5.67 16.34
C GLU A 126 -14.52 6.78 15.41
N ASP A 127 -13.20 6.93 15.26
CA ASP A 127 -12.62 7.95 14.36
C ASP A 127 -12.97 7.69 12.91
N ILE A 128 -12.96 6.42 12.50
CA ILE A 128 -13.37 6.00 11.14
C ILE A 128 -14.86 6.26 10.95
N GLU A 129 -15.69 5.93 11.93
CA GLU A 129 -17.13 6.18 11.88
C GLU A 129 -17.42 7.68 11.75
N ILE A 130 -16.76 8.53 12.54
CA ILE A 130 -16.89 9.99 12.46
C ILE A 130 -16.43 10.52 11.09
N LEU A 131 -15.32 10.00 10.56
CA LEU A 131 -14.80 10.42 9.26
C LEU A 131 -15.80 10.16 8.13
N PHE A 132 -16.45 8.99 8.14
CA PHE A 132 -17.34 8.56 7.06
C PHE A 132 -18.82 8.96 7.29
N SER A 133 -19.32 8.82 8.51
CA SER A 133 -20.73 9.10 8.82
C SER A 133 -20.96 10.47 9.44
N GLY A 134 -19.90 11.24 9.75
CA GLY A 134 -19.92 12.46 10.52
C GLY A 134 -21.03 13.43 10.20
N LYS A 135 -22.17 13.29 10.88
CA LYS A 135 -23.33 14.16 10.70
C LYS A 135 -23.01 15.56 11.21
N LYS A 136 -23.43 16.56 10.45
CA LYS A 136 -23.37 17.94 10.92
C LYS A 136 -24.11 18.06 12.25
N TYR A 137 -23.42 18.56 13.28
CA TYR A 137 -24.01 18.79 14.59
C TYR A 137 -24.15 20.27 14.95
N PHE A 138 -23.35 21.16 14.34
CA PHE A 138 -23.59 22.60 14.39
C PHE A 138 -22.85 23.35 13.26
N THR A 139 -23.22 24.63 13.09
CA THR A 139 -22.52 25.57 12.18
C THR A 139 -21.81 26.62 13.02
N GLN A 140 -20.51 26.72 12.87
CA GLN A 140 -19.71 27.77 13.49
C GLN A 140 -19.74 29.02 12.62
N VAL A 141 -20.17 30.14 13.20
CA VAL A 141 -20.16 31.45 12.54
C VAL A 141 -19.21 32.36 13.30
N VAL A 142 -18.07 32.67 12.68
CA VAL A 142 -17.10 33.60 13.23
C VAL A 142 -17.29 34.95 12.54
N ARG A 143 -17.36 36.02 13.31
CA ARG A 143 -17.58 37.38 12.77
C ARG A 143 -16.53 37.73 11.71
N GLY A 144 -16.99 38.10 10.51
CA GLY A 144 -16.13 38.46 9.38
C GLY A 144 -15.49 37.28 8.63
N ARG A 145 -15.97 36.03 8.84
CA ARG A 145 -15.56 34.84 8.12
C ARG A 145 -16.76 34.08 7.60
N GLU A 146 -16.54 33.21 6.61
CA GLU A 146 -17.57 32.27 6.16
C GLU A 146 -17.96 31.32 7.29
N ALA A 147 -19.25 30.98 7.33
CA ALA A 147 -19.73 29.95 8.23
C ALA A 147 -19.16 28.58 7.84
N CYS A 148 -18.73 27.80 8.82
CA CYS A 148 -18.28 26.43 8.58
C CYS A 148 -19.10 25.42 9.40
N ASP A 149 -19.38 24.29 8.78
CA ASP A 149 -20.08 23.20 9.42
C ASP A 149 -19.13 22.31 10.21
N MET A 150 -19.63 21.78 11.35
CA MET A 150 -18.87 20.85 12.19
C MET A 150 -19.53 19.46 12.19
N PRO A 151 -18.74 18.39 12.06
CA PRO A 151 -17.29 18.37 11.92
C PRO A 151 -16.85 18.92 10.55
N SER A 152 -15.82 19.78 10.56
CA SER A 152 -15.32 20.44 9.33
C SER A 152 -14.59 19.47 8.40
N ARG A 153 -14.16 18.34 8.92
CA ARG A 153 -13.39 17.32 8.21
C ARG A 153 -14.17 16.01 8.24
N ARG A 154 -14.93 15.77 7.20
CA ARG A 154 -15.74 14.57 7.01
C ARG A 154 -15.83 14.24 5.53
N TRP A 155 -15.99 12.97 5.22
CA TRP A 155 -16.40 12.53 3.90
C TRP A 155 -17.89 12.81 3.73
N ASN A 156 -18.29 13.47 2.67
CA ASN A 156 -19.67 13.87 2.43
C ASN A 156 -20.28 13.30 1.15
N LYS A 157 -19.64 12.27 0.59
CA LYS A 157 -20.06 11.61 -0.63
C LYS A 157 -20.46 10.15 -0.36
N THR A 158 -21.00 9.48 -1.36
CA THR A 158 -21.46 8.08 -1.24
C THR A 158 -20.35 7.12 -0.87
N GLU A 159 -20.61 6.25 0.10
CA GLU A 159 -19.71 5.18 0.54
C GLU A 159 -20.15 3.86 -0.09
N TYR A 160 -19.18 3.11 -0.62
CA TYR A 160 -19.38 1.74 -1.08
C TYR A 160 -18.64 0.79 -0.14
N HIS A 161 -19.40 0.15 0.76
CA HIS A 161 -18.88 -0.91 1.61
C HIS A 161 -18.90 -2.23 0.85
N GLY A 162 -17.74 -2.63 0.34
CA GLY A 162 -17.53 -3.93 -0.28
C GLY A 162 -16.81 -4.86 0.68
N ALA A 163 -17.54 -5.64 1.48
CA ALA A 163 -16.96 -6.80 2.15
C ALA A 163 -16.91 -7.95 1.15
N VAL A 164 -15.78 -8.19 0.54
CA VAL A 164 -15.54 -9.44 -0.18
C VAL A 164 -15.19 -10.48 0.86
N ARG A 165 -16.15 -11.40 1.13
CA ARG A 165 -15.87 -12.62 1.90
C ARG A 165 -14.88 -13.45 1.08
N GLY A 166 -13.70 -13.68 1.63
CA GLY A 166 -12.76 -14.68 1.16
C GLY A 166 -13.14 -16.07 1.68
#